data_63832b3ee49f9f654f5508de0555242e
#
_entry.id   63832b3ee49f9f654f5508de0555242e
#
_cell.length_a   1.000
_cell.length_b   1.000
_cell.length_c   1.000
_cell.angle_alpha   90.00
_cell.angle_beta   90.00
_cell.angle_gamma   90.00
#
_symmetry.space_group_name_H-M   'P 1'
#
loop_
_entity.id
_entity.type
_entity.pdbx_description
1 polymer ?
#
loop_
_entity_poly.entity_id
_entity_poly.type
_entity_poly.pdbx_seq_one_letter_code
_entity_poly.pdbx_strand_id
1 'polypeptide(L)'
;MRILFVCTGNTCRSPMAEGILKKICAENGLEAEVSSAGIAAATGSPPSKNAEKVMKDRGIDISGHVARQITEDDLRLADRIYTMTAGHKAIIDQAAPQYADKVFVLGRGIPDPYGGDEDVYSACADSIEHSIREDLRWITQQR
;
A
#
# COMPACT_ATOMS: atom_id res chain seq x y z
N MET A 1 1.93 -13.10 9.50
CA MET A 1 0.88 -12.15 9.05
C MET A 1 1.27 -11.55 7.71
N ARG A 2 0.35 -11.51 6.79
CA ARG A 2 0.57 -10.97 5.44
C ARG A 2 -0.38 -9.81 5.17
N ILE A 3 0.18 -8.66 4.84
CA ILE A 3 -0.57 -7.43 4.55
C ILE A 3 -0.27 -6.99 3.12
N LEU A 4 -1.32 -6.74 2.35
CA LEU A 4 -1.23 -6.31 0.97
C LEU A 4 -1.81 -4.90 0.81
N PHE A 5 -1.06 -4.02 0.16
CA PHE A 5 -1.56 -2.71 -0.23
C PHE A 5 -1.85 -2.68 -1.73
N VAL A 6 -2.97 -2.09 -2.11
CA VAL A 6 -3.44 -2.06 -3.51
C VAL A 6 -3.78 -0.65 -3.94
N CYS A 7 -3.23 -0.25 -5.08
CA CYS A 7 -3.63 0.98 -5.77
C CYS A 7 -3.84 0.68 -7.25
N THR A 8 -3.91 1.69 -8.11
CA THR A 8 -4.14 1.48 -9.53
C THR A 8 -2.91 0.89 -10.22
N GLY A 9 -1.82 1.64 -10.28
CA GLY A 9 -0.64 1.29 -11.08
C GLY A 9 0.50 0.63 -10.32
N ASN A 10 0.43 0.58 -8.99
CA ASN A 10 1.49 0.05 -8.13
C ASN A 10 2.84 0.77 -8.31
N THR A 11 2.79 2.08 -8.56
CA THR A 11 4.00 2.90 -8.73
C THR A 11 4.09 4.07 -7.74
N CYS A 12 3.02 4.42 -7.05
CA CYS A 12 3.00 5.56 -6.12
C CYS A 12 2.52 5.15 -4.74
N ARG A 13 1.20 5.14 -4.53
CA ARG A 13 0.58 4.97 -3.20
C ARG A 13 0.90 3.64 -2.55
N SER A 14 0.68 2.53 -3.23
CA SER A 14 0.89 1.22 -2.62
C SER A 14 2.36 0.90 -2.35
N PRO A 15 3.34 1.28 -3.22
CA PRO A 15 4.74 1.12 -2.87
C PRO A 15 5.17 1.97 -1.68
N MET A 16 4.65 3.19 -1.56
CA MET A 16 4.93 4.04 -0.40
C MET A 16 4.37 3.42 0.88
N ALA A 17 3.14 2.94 0.83
CA ALA A 17 2.51 2.27 1.98
C ALA A 17 3.29 1.02 2.40
N GLU A 18 3.72 0.22 1.46
CA GLU A 18 4.55 -0.96 1.71
C GLU A 18 5.84 -0.57 2.45
N GLY A 19 6.55 0.43 1.93
CA GLY A 19 7.80 0.90 2.54
C GLY A 19 7.59 1.47 3.94
N ILE A 20 6.53 2.24 4.14
CA ILE A 20 6.21 2.84 5.44
C ILE A 20 5.90 1.76 6.47
N LEU A 21 5.05 0.80 6.15
CA LEU A 21 4.70 -0.27 7.09
C LEU A 21 5.89 -1.16 7.41
N LYS A 22 6.72 -1.48 6.42
CA LYS A 22 7.95 -2.25 6.66
C LYS A 22 8.85 -1.55 7.68
N LYS A 23 9.01 -0.23 7.55
CA LYS A 23 9.80 0.56 8.49
C LYS A 23 9.19 0.55 9.89
N ILE A 24 7.87 0.76 9.98
CA ILE A 24 7.16 0.75 11.26
C ILE A 24 7.31 -0.62 11.93
N CYS A 25 7.18 -1.70 11.19
CA CYS A 25 7.35 -3.06 11.72
C CYS A 25 8.77 -3.27 12.27
N ALA A 26 9.78 -2.84 11.52
CA ALA A 26 11.17 -2.96 11.95
C ALA A 26 11.43 -2.17 13.23
N GLU A 27 10.90 -0.96 13.34
CA GLU A 27 11.07 -0.10 14.51
C GLU A 27 10.36 -0.64 15.76
N ASN A 28 9.31 -1.41 15.60
CA ASN A 28 8.49 -1.92 16.69
C ASN A 28 8.65 -3.42 16.96
N GLY A 29 9.58 -4.08 16.28
CA GLY A 29 9.80 -5.53 16.44
C GLY A 29 8.60 -6.36 16.00
N LEU A 30 7.83 -5.89 15.03
CA LEU A 30 6.67 -6.59 14.49
C LEU A 30 7.07 -7.43 13.29
N GLU A 31 6.63 -8.68 13.24
CA GLU A 31 6.87 -9.55 12.11
C GLU A 31 5.64 -9.54 11.20
N ALA A 32 5.82 -9.07 9.98
CA ALA A 32 4.78 -9.08 8.96
C ALA A 32 5.41 -9.17 7.58
N GLU A 33 4.78 -9.90 6.69
CA GLU A 33 5.10 -9.87 5.27
C GLU A 33 4.24 -8.79 4.63
N VAL A 34 4.88 -7.73 4.15
CA VAL A 34 4.20 -6.58 3.55
C VAL A 34 4.50 -6.56 2.06
N SER A 35 3.47 -6.47 1.25
CA SER A 35 3.60 -6.43 -0.20
C SER A 35 2.61 -5.43 -0.79
N SER A 36 2.74 -5.17 -2.08
CA SER A 36 1.84 -4.29 -2.80
C SER A 36 1.61 -4.77 -4.23
N ALA A 37 0.49 -4.37 -4.81
CA ALA A 37 0.11 -4.72 -6.17
C ALA A 37 -0.81 -3.65 -6.74
N GLY A 38 -1.05 -3.69 -8.04
CA GLY A 38 -1.95 -2.77 -8.72
C GLY A 38 -3.11 -3.47 -9.38
N ILE A 39 -4.25 -2.80 -9.45
CA ILE A 39 -5.43 -3.30 -10.15
C ILE A 39 -5.22 -3.25 -11.66
N ALA A 40 -4.47 -2.26 -12.14
CA ALA A 40 -4.17 -2.07 -13.56
C ALA A 40 -2.70 -1.66 -13.70
N ALA A 41 -1.79 -2.53 -13.25
CA ALA A 41 -0.36 -2.25 -13.24
C ALA A 41 0.27 -2.55 -14.59
N ALA A 42 1.19 -1.69 -15.01
CA ALA A 42 2.14 -2.00 -16.08
C ALA A 42 3.29 -2.78 -15.43
N THR A 43 3.19 -4.09 -15.42
CA THR A 43 4.14 -4.97 -14.73
C THR A 43 5.57 -4.69 -15.18
N GLY A 44 6.47 -4.53 -14.22
CA GLY A 44 7.87 -4.21 -14.48
C GLY A 44 8.22 -2.74 -14.37
N SER A 45 7.23 -1.85 -14.23
CA SER A 45 7.48 -0.41 -14.11
C SER A 45 8.17 -0.09 -12.79
N PRO A 46 9.12 0.87 -12.78
CA PRO A 46 9.74 1.32 -11.54
C PRO A 46 8.76 2.21 -10.74
N PRO A 47 9.06 2.49 -9.46
CA PRO A 47 8.25 3.46 -8.72
C PRO A 47 8.38 4.85 -9.36
N SER A 48 7.37 5.69 -9.17
CA SER A 48 7.45 7.06 -9.68
C SER A 48 8.61 7.79 -9.00
N LYS A 49 9.24 8.73 -9.72
CA LYS A 49 10.41 9.44 -9.22
C LYS A 49 10.10 10.23 -7.96
N ASN A 50 8.95 10.88 -7.89
CA ASN A 50 8.55 11.64 -6.71
C ASN A 50 8.24 10.74 -5.52
N ALA A 51 7.66 9.56 -5.74
CA ALA A 51 7.46 8.58 -4.67
C ALA A 51 8.80 8.12 -4.10
N GLU A 52 9.74 7.77 -4.97
CA GLU A 52 11.08 7.36 -4.58
C GLU A 52 11.79 8.45 -3.77
N LYS A 53 11.70 9.70 -4.24
CA LYS A 53 12.35 10.86 -3.60
C LYS A 53 11.79 11.12 -2.20
N VAL A 54 10.46 11.20 -2.04
CA VAL A 54 9.86 11.50 -0.75
C VAL A 54 10.06 10.35 0.25
N MET A 55 10.14 9.11 -0.21
CA MET A 55 10.49 7.97 0.64
C MET A 55 11.93 8.05 1.10
N LYS A 56 12.85 8.34 0.19
CA LYS A 56 14.28 8.49 0.50
C LYS A 56 14.49 9.58 1.55
N ASP A 57 13.79 10.70 1.44
CA ASP A 57 13.85 11.80 2.42
C ASP A 57 13.39 11.34 3.82
N ARG A 58 12.63 10.27 3.91
CA ARG A 58 12.14 9.66 5.16
C ARG A 58 12.97 8.46 5.60
N GLY A 59 14.09 8.19 4.93
CA GLY A 59 14.96 7.06 5.24
C GLY A 59 14.41 5.73 4.74
N ILE A 60 13.53 5.75 3.75
CA ILE A 60 12.92 4.54 3.17
C ILE A 60 13.35 4.43 1.71
N ASP A 61 13.98 3.31 1.36
CA ASP A 61 14.42 3.04 -0.01
C ASP A 61 13.41 2.13 -0.71
N ILE A 62 12.70 2.69 -1.71
CA ILE A 62 11.80 1.91 -2.56
C ILE A 62 12.33 1.80 -3.99
N SER A 63 13.60 2.13 -4.22
CA SER A 63 14.19 2.13 -5.57
C SER A 63 14.17 0.75 -6.24
N GLY A 64 14.19 -0.33 -5.46
CA GLY A 64 14.11 -1.69 -5.97
C GLY A 64 12.70 -2.19 -6.25
N HIS A 65 11.68 -1.38 -5.97
CA HIS A 65 10.29 -1.78 -6.19
C HIS A 65 9.99 -1.93 -7.68
N VAL A 66 9.24 -2.98 -8.03
CA VAL A 66 8.78 -3.25 -9.39
C VAL A 66 7.27 -3.43 -9.35
N ALA A 67 6.56 -2.66 -10.16
CA ALA A 67 5.10 -2.74 -10.23
C ALA A 67 4.65 -4.12 -10.70
N ARG A 68 3.59 -4.64 -10.08
CA ARG A 68 3.04 -5.93 -10.46
C ARG A 68 1.51 -5.91 -10.39
N GLN A 69 0.88 -6.67 -11.28
CA GLN A 69 -0.56 -6.83 -11.31
C GLN A 69 -1.01 -7.73 -10.16
N ILE A 70 -2.11 -7.35 -9.51
CA ILE A 70 -2.73 -8.16 -8.46
C ILE A 70 -3.19 -9.51 -9.03
N THR A 71 -3.03 -10.57 -8.24
CA THR A 71 -3.44 -11.93 -8.61
C THR A 71 -4.42 -12.48 -7.58
N GLU A 72 -5.09 -13.58 -7.94
CA GLU A 72 -5.98 -14.27 -7.01
C GLU A 72 -5.22 -14.80 -5.80
N ASP A 73 -3.97 -15.27 -5.99
CA ASP A 73 -3.12 -15.72 -4.89
C ASP A 73 -2.82 -14.60 -3.90
N ASP A 74 -2.65 -13.37 -4.38
CA ASP A 74 -2.46 -12.22 -3.50
C ASP A 74 -3.64 -12.06 -2.55
N LEU A 75 -4.85 -12.18 -3.08
CA LEU A 75 -6.07 -12.04 -2.29
C LEU A 75 -6.25 -13.20 -1.31
N ARG A 76 -5.96 -14.41 -1.78
CA ARG A 76 -6.12 -15.63 -0.98
C ARG A 76 -5.13 -15.67 0.20
N LEU A 77 -3.88 -15.29 -0.05
CA LEU A 77 -2.81 -15.42 0.93
C LEU A 77 -2.73 -14.27 1.92
N ALA A 78 -3.25 -13.09 1.59
CA ALA A 78 -3.21 -11.95 2.49
C ALA A 78 -4.14 -12.18 3.69
N ASP A 79 -3.68 -11.77 4.86
CA ASP A 79 -4.52 -11.73 6.06
C ASP A 79 -5.36 -10.46 6.08
N ARG A 80 -4.82 -9.38 5.52
CA ARG A 80 -5.51 -8.10 5.44
C ARG A 80 -5.07 -7.36 4.18
N ILE A 81 -6.04 -6.77 3.49
CA ILE A 81 -5.82 -6.05 2.23
C ILE A 81 -6.30 -4.62 2.41
N TYR A 82 -5.41 -3.66 2.15
CA TYR A 82 -5.75 -2.24 2.18
C TYR A 82 -5.74 -1.69 0.77
N THR A 83 -6.87 -1.12 0.35
CA THR A 83 -6.96 -0.39 -0.91
C THR A 83 -6.80 1.10 -0.64
N MET A 84 -6.30 1.83 -1.61
CA MET A 84 -6.10 3.27 -1.46
C MET A 84 -7.39 4.07 -1.62
N THR A 85 -8.40 3.52 -2.27
CA THR A 85 -9.70 4.18 -2.45
C THR A 85 -10.85 3.19 -2.32
N ALA A 86 -12.05 3.73 -2.10
CA ALA A 86 -13.27 2.93 -2.12
C ALA A 86 -13.52 2.30 -3.49
N GLY A 87 -13.10 2.97 -4.57
CA GLY A 87 -13.19 2.42 -5.92
C GLY A 87 -12.37 1.16 -6.11
N HIS A 88 -11.15 1.14 -5.58
CA HIS A 88 -10.30 -0.05 -5.62
C HIS A 88 -10.95 -1.20 -4.86
N LYS A 89 -11.50 -0.92 -3.68
CA LYS A 89 -12.19 -1.94 -2.89
C LYS A 89 -13.40 -2.49 -3.64
N ALA A 90 -14.20 -1.63 -4.26
CA ALA A 90 -15.38 -2.05 -5.01
C ALA A 90 -15.01 -2.99 -6.16
N ILE A 91 -13.92 -2.70 -6.87
CA ILE A 91 -13.43 -3.55 -7.97
C ILE A 91 -13.05 -4.95 -7.44
N ILE A 92 -12.31 -5.00 -6.34
CA ILE A 92 -11.88 -6.28 -5.75
C ILE A 92 -13.10 -7.06 -5.22
N ASP A 93 -14.00 -6.39 -4.51
CA ASP A 93 -15.19 -7.03 -3.92
C ASP A 93 -16.09 -7.62 -5.01
N GLN A 94 -16.19 -6.93 -6.15
CA GLN A 94 -16.97 -7.41 -7.28
C GLN A 94 -16.32 -8.60 -7.98
N ALA A 95 -15.00 -8.55 -8.15
CA ALA A 95 -14.25 -9.61 -8.84
C ALA A 95 -14.06 -10.85 -7.98
N ALA A 96 -13.94 -10.69 -6.66
CA ALA A 96 -13.62 -11.75 -5.72
C ALA A 96 -14.36 -11.55 -4.39
N PRO A 97 -15.70 -11.66 -4.40
CA PRO A 97 -16.51 -11.39 -3.20
C PRO A 97 -16.20 -12.30 -2.02
N GLN A 98 -15.62 -13.46 -2.26
CA GLN A 98 -15.23 -14.39 -1.20
C GLN A 98 -14.15 -13.83 -0.28
N TYR A 99 -13.43 -12.79 -0.69
CA TYR A 99 -12.35 -12.16 0.11
C TYR A 99 -12.76 -10.80 0.68
N ALA A 100 -14.00 -10.35 0.47
CA ALA A 100 -14.44 -9.00 0.84
C ALA A 100 -14.26 -8.67 2.32
N ASP A 101 -14.40 -9.66 3.20
CA ASP A 101 -14.30 -9.45 4.66
C ASP A 101 -12.92 -8.97 5.11
N LYS A 102 -11.87 -9.18 4.31
CA LYS A 102 -10.51 -8.77 4.67
C LYS A 102 -9.99 -7.61 3.82
N VAL A 103 -10.85 -7.00 3.00
CA VAL A 103 -10.50 -5.85 2.16
C VAL A 103 -11.05 -4.57 2.79
N PHE A 104 -10.15 -3.63 3.05
CA PHE A 104 -10.47 -2.36 3.72
C PHE A 104 -9.88 -1.20 2.94
N VAL A 105 -10.54 -0.04 3.00
CA VAL A 105 -9.97 1.21 2.49
C VAL A 105 -9.01 1.75 3.54
N LEU A 106 -7.80 2.13 3.14
CA LEU A 106 -6.83 2.72 4.07
C LEU A 106 -7.30 4.11 4.51
N GLY A 107 -7.52 4.28 5.82
CA GLY A 107 -8.03 5.52 6.35
C GLY A 107 -9.38 5.88 5.74
N ARG A 108 -9.48 7.10 5.23
CA ARG A 108 -10.67 7.60 4.51
C ARG A 108 -10.46 7.63 3.00
N GLY A 109 -9.46 6.89 2.54
CA GLY A 109 -9.01 6.94 1.16
C GLY A 109 -7.79 7.86 1.00
N ILE A 110 -6.92 7.49 0.10
CA ILE A 110 -5.68 8.23 -0.19
C ILE A 110 -5.79 8.77 -1.61
N PRO A 111 -5.90 10.10 -1.79
CA PRO A 111 -5.98 10.68 -3.14
C PRO A 111 -4.75 10.34 -3.97
N ASP A 112 -4.94 10.21 -5.28
CA ASP A 112 -3.87 9.89 -6.22
C ASP A 112 -2.94 11.08 -6.41
N PRO A 113 -1.64 10.98 -6.08
CA PRO A 113 -0.69 12.08 -6.25
C PRO A 113 -0.19 12.22 -7.70
N TYR A 114 -0.59 11.33 -8.59
CA TYR A 114 -0.11 11.28 -9.98
C TYR A 114 -0.24 12.66 -10.66
N GLY A 115 0.85 13.09 -11.28
CA GLY A 115 0.90 14.41 -11.92
C GLY A 115 1.23 15.56 -10.97
N GLY A 116 1.30 15.30 -9.66
CA GLY A 116 1.67 16.30 -8.67
C GLY A 116 3.18 16.42 -8.50
N ASP A 117 3.59 17.46 -7.78
CA ASP A 117 4.99 17.71 -7.44
C ASP A 117 5.41 16.94 -6.16
N GLU A 118 6.63 17.21 -5.68
CA GLU A 118 7.14 16.57 -4.47
C GLU A 118 6.26 16.87 -3.25
N ASP A 119 5.71 18.09 -3.14
CA ASP A 119 4.88 18.47 -2.00
C ASP A 119 3.59 17.64 -1.96
N VAL A 120 2.99 17.41 -3.13
CA VAL A 120 1.79 16.56 -3.26
C VAL A 120 2.11 15.12 -2.84
N TYR A 121 3.24 14.59 -3.29
CA TYR A 121 3.68 13.24 -2.91
C TYR A 121 4.04 13.14 -1.43
N SER A 122 4.65 14.18 -0.88
CA SER A 122 4.98 14.22 0.56
C SER A 122 3.71 14.23 1.41
N ALA A 123 2.72 15.04 1.02
CA ALA A 123 1.42 15.06 1.71
C ALA A 123 0.71 13.69 1.61
N CYS A 124 0.82 13.04 0.46
CA CYS A 124 0.28 11.69 0.25
C CYS A 124 0.95 10.68 1.21
N ALA A 125 2.27 10.73 1.32
CA ALA A 125 3.02 9.88 2.23
C ALA A 125 2.62 10.11 3.70
N ASP A 126 2.41 11.37 4.09
CA ASP A 126 1.94 11.71 5.44
C ASP A 126 0.57 11.11 5.73
N SER A 127 -0.35 11.21 4.77
CA SER A 127 -1.69 10.63 4.90
C SER A 127 -1.64 9.11 5.04
N ILE A 128 -0.79 8.47 4.25
CA ILE A 128 -0.59 7.01 4.31
C ILE A 128 -0.05 6.61 5.67
N GLU A 129 0.99 7.28 6.14
CA GLU A 129 1.61 6.97 7.43
C GLU A 129 0.61 7.14 8.57
N HIS A 130 -0.12 8.26 8.57
CA HIS A 130 -1.14 8.52 9.59
C HIS A 130 -2.20 7.42 9.61
N SER A 131 -2.71 7.04 8.46
CA SER A 131 -3.73 6.00 8.33
C SER A 131 -3.23 4.63 8.78
N ILE A 132 -1.99 4.28 8.44
CA ILE A 132 -1.37 3.04 8.88
C ILE A 132 -1.23 3.02 10.40
N ARG A 133 -0.77 4.12 11.00
CA ARG A 133 -0.60 4.20 12.45
C ARG A 133 -1.93 4.11 13.20
N GLU A 134 -3.00 4.64 12.64
CA GLU A 134 -4.33 4.48 13.23
C GLU A 134 -4.77 3.01 13.26
N ASP A 135 -4.37 2.23 12.26
CA ASP A 135 -4.74 0.81 12.18
C ASP A 135 -3.68 -0.14 12.77
N LEU A 136 -2.58 0.42 13.26
CA LEU A 136 -1.47 -0.36 13.84
C LEU A 136 -1.95 -1.26 14.99
N ARG A 137 -2.95 -0.82 15.72
CA ARG A 137 -3.55 -1.56 16.82
C ARG A 137 -4.04 -2.95 16.37
N TRP A 138 -4.70 -3.03 15.21
CA TRP A 138 -5.13 -4.31 14.66
C TRP A 138 -3.91 -5.19 14.36
N ILE A 139 -2.87 -4.60 13.74
CA ILE A 139 -1.64 -5.31 13.38
C ILE A 139 -0.98 -5.90 14.63
N THR A 140 -0.88 -5.13 15.71
CA THR A 140 -0.25 -5.59 16.95
C THR A 140 -1.08 -6.67 17.67
N GLN A 141 -2.40 -6.63 17.55
CA GLN A 141 -3.28 -7.61 18.18
C GLN A 141 -3.25 -8.98 17.49
N GLN A 142 -2.73 -9.07 16.28
CA GLN A 142 -2.63 -10.32 15.51
C GLN A 142 -1.34 -11.10 15.80
N ARG A 143 -0.52 -10.63 16.70
CA ARG A 143 0.76 -11.26 17.04
C ARG A 143 0.57 -12.53 17.84
#